data_c5f7f775e2ca5dd94cda3f4b15f0234c
#
_entry.id   c5f7f775e2ca5dd94cda3f4b15f0234c
#
_cell.length_a   1.000
_cell.length_b   1.000
_cell.length_c   1.000
_cell.angle_alpha   90.00
_cell.angle_beta   90.00
_cell.angle_gamma   90.00
#
_symmetry.space_group_name_H-M   'P 1'
#
loop_
_entity.id
_entity.type
_entity.pdbx_description
1 polymer ?
#
loop_
_entity_poly.entity_id
_entity_poly.type
_entity_poly.pdbx_seq_one_letter_code
_entity_poly.pdbx_strand_id
1 'polypeptide(L)'
;MMMRRAVALLLGALALLVGLSREARAQEVLKIGTLAPKASPWGQVFSVWEKAVKEKSGGKLELQFFYNGQQGDEGAMIGKMKAGQLDGAAVTGVGLSKVHKPIVALQMPGLFTGWAKLDAARDALKGEFEKGVEDAGFRILGWGDVGLYRTMSKGFAIKSPEDLKGKKPYMWRDDVITPAVFQTIGGVTPVPLNVPEVLPNLNTGAINVVNAPALAAEQLQWASKLDHISASVGGTAIGAVIVSAKRMDALPGDLRAIVTDTGKVAASALTKRIRDEDAAAFGRLKGRMTVVNLSADEQGKWAGVFKQVRTRLGQGTFPAALVSRLEDMAK
;
A
#
# COMPACT_ATOMS: atom_id res chain seq x y z
N MET A 1 55.40 -4.93 -52.33
CA MET A 1 55.33 -5.75 -51.13
C MET A 1 54.80 -5.00 -49.91
N MET A 2 55.03 -3.72 -49.75
CA MET A 2 54.56 -2.86 -48.61
C MET A 2 53.04 -2.61 -48.58
N MET A 3 52.35 -2.46 -49.72
CA MET A 3 50.90 -2.22 -49.78
C MET A 3 50.03 -3.38 -49.29
N ARG A 4 50.46 -4.63 -49.52
CA ARG A 4 49.73 -5.83 -49.06
C ARG A 4 49.82 -6.03 -47.52
N ARG A 5 50.87 -5.57 -46.88
CA ARG A 5 51.04 -5.59 -45.43
C ARG A 5 50.20 -4.53 -44.71
N ALA A 6 50.02 -3.35 -45.30
CA ALA A 6 49.18 -2.29 -44.76
C ALA A 6 47.70 -2.65 -44.79
N VAL A 7 47.21 -3.30 -45.86
CA VAL A 7 45.81 -3.76 -45.96
C VAL A 7 45.49 -4.88 -44.96
N ALA A 8 46.44 -5.80 -44.72
CA ALA A 8 46.24 -6.86 -43.73
C ALA A 8 46.20 -6.35 -42.29
N LEU A 9 46.95 -5.29 -41.95
CA LEU A 9 46.94 -4.66 -40.65
C LEU A 9 45.64 -3.84 -40.40
N LEU A 10 45.11 -3.21 -41.46
CA LEU A 10 43.83 -2.48 -41.39
C LEU A 10 42.64 -3.44 -41.24
N LEU A 11 42.64 -4.57 -41.91
CA LEU A 11 41.60 -5.60 -41.76
C LEU A 11 41.65 -6.29 -40.38
N GLY A 12 42.85 -6.51 -39.82
CA GLY A 12 43.03 -7.04 -38.46
C GLY A 12 42.55 -6.08 -37.38
N ALA A 13 42.79 -4.77 -37.51
CA ALA A 13 42.30 -3.72 -36.59
C ALA A 13 40.77 -3.57 -36.66
N LEU A 14 40.18 -3.71 -37.86
CA LEU A 14 38.72 -3.64 -38.04
C LEU A 14 38.03 -4.87 -37.45
N ALA A 15 38.61 -6.05 -37.52
CA ALA A 15 38.10 -7.28 -36.91
C ALA A 15 38.18 -7.27 -35.36
N LEU A 16 39.22 -6.61 -34.81
CA LEU A 16 39.33 -6.38 -33.34
C LEU A 16 38.31 -5.37 -32.82
N LEU A 17 37.91 -4.37 -33.59
CA LEU A 17 36.86 -3.41 -33.22
C LEU A 17 35.45 -4.00 -33.25
N VAL A 18 35.18 -4.96 -34.14
CA VAL A 18 33.90 -5.67 -34.22
C VAL A 18 33.71 -6.67 -33.09
N GLY A 19 34.81 -7.23 -32.51
CA GLY A 19 34.77 -8.16 -31.37
C GLY A 19 34.56 -7.51 -30.00
N LEU A 20 34.61 -6.18 -29.92
CA LEU A 20 34.45 -5.42 -28.66
C LEU A 20 33.08 -4.73 -28.51
N SER A 21 32.17 -4.95 -29.45
CA SER A 21 30.77 -4.61 -29.22
C SER A 21 30.15 -5.60 -28.22
N ARG A 22 30.64 -5.57 -26.96
CA ARG A 22 29.77 -5.91 -25.84
C ARG A 22 28.54 -5.03 -26.05
N GLU A 23 27.42 -5.65 -26.40
CA GLU A 23 26.14 -4.95 -26.34
C GLU A 23 26.08 -4.29 -24.97
N ALA A 24 26.33 -2.99 -24.92
CA ALA A 24 25.96 -2.16 -23.79
C ALA A 24 24.43 -2.18 -23.77
N ARG A 25 23.85 -3.27 -23.26
CA ARG A 25 22.40 -3.28 -22.99
C ARG A 25 22.14 -2.07 -22.13
N ALA A 26 21.30 -1.18 -22.65
CA ALA A 26 20.84 -0.04 -21.89
C ALA A 26 20.33 -0.52 -20.52
N GLN A 27 20.71 0.17 -19.47
CA GLN A 27 20.26 -0.13 -18.12
C GLN A 27 18.74 -0.14 -18.08
N GLU A 28 18.16 -1.23 -17.64
CA GLU A 28 16.73 -1.35 -17.41
C GLU A 28 16.34 -0.56 -16.17
N VAL A 29 15.24 0.20 -16.24
CA VAL A 29 14.71 0.95 -15.09
C VAL A 29 13.26 0.56 -14.87
N LEU A 30 12.89 0.21 -13.63
CA LEU A 30 11.51 0.06 -13.20
C LEU A 30 11.10 1.26 -12.33
N LYS A 31 10.15 2.04 -12.83
CA LYS A 31 9.61 3.24 -12.18
C LYS A 31 8.45 2.87 -11.27
N ILE A 32 8.59 3.11 -9.97
CA ILE A 32 7.63 2.70 -8.95
C ILE A 32 7.15 3.91 -8.14
N GLY A 33 5.84 4.15 -8.11
CA GLY A 33 5.24 5.22 -7.31
C GLY A 33 4.88 4.75 -5.90
N THR A 34 4.92 5.66 -4.91
CA THR A 34 4.43 5.41 -3.56
C THR A 34 4.03 6.69 -2.83
N LEU A 35 3.05 6.60 -1.93
CA LEU A 35 2.70 7.67 -1.01
C LEU A 35 3.68 7.77 0.18
N ALA A 36 4.41 6.69 0.46
CA ALA A 36 5.31 6.63 1.60
C ALA A 36 6.40 7.71 1.54
N PRO A 37 6.67 8.43 2.64
CA PRO A 37 7.84 9.30 2.74
C PRO A 37 9.13 8.48 2.65
N LYS A 38 10.16 9.02 1.96
CA LYS A 38 11.43 8.32 1.80
C LYS A 38 12.10 7.99 3.13
N ALA A 39 12.00 8.87 4.12
CA ALA A 39 12.57 8.67 5.45
C ALA A 39 11.76 7.72 6.34
N SER A 40 10.53 7.35 5.95
CA SER A 40 9.67 6.44 6.70
C SER A 40 10.21 5.01 6.69
N PRO A 41 9.75 4.13 7.62
CA PRO A 41 10.10 2.72 7.61
C PRO A 41 9.86 2.03 6.28
N TRP A 42 8.78 2.36 5.57
CA TRP A 42 8.50 1.88 4.20
C TRP A 42 9.59 2.33 3.22
N GLY A 43 9.88 3.65 3.19
CA GLY A 43 10.86 4.22 2.26
C GLY A 43 12.27 3.70 2.50
N GLN A 44 12.64 3.43 3.74
CA GLN A 44 13.93 2.82 4.09
C GLN A 44 14.05 1.39 3.55
N VAL A 45 13.00 0.56 3.66
CA VAL A 45 13.00 -0.80 3.08
C VAL A 45 13.07 -0.73 1.56
N PHE A 46 12.32 0.17 0.93
CA PHE A 46 12.38 0.36 -0.52
C PHE A 46 13.78 0.79 -0.97
N SER A 47 14.44 1.70 -0.25
CA SER A 47 15.82 2.11 -0.56
C SER A 47 16.84 0.97 -0.43
N VAL A 48 16.66 0.07 0.53
CA VAL A 48 17.48 -1.15 0.64
C VAL A 48 17.21 -2.09 -0.53
N TRP A 49 15.96 -2.21 -0.96
CA TRP A 49 15.59 -3.04 -2.09
C TRP A 49 16.12 -2.47 -3.43
N GLU A 50 16.05 -1.14 -3.65
CA GLU A 50 16.70 -0.47 -4.78
C GLU A 50 18.17 -0.86 -4.89
N LYS A 51 18.90 -0.77 -3.78
CA LYS A 51 20.32 -1.11 -3.70
C LYS A 51 20.56 -2.60 -4.00
N ALA A 52 19.78 -3.50 -3.40
CA ALA A 52 19.91 -4.93 -3.60
C ALA A 52 19.68 -5.37 -5.06
N VAL A 53 18.69 -4.79 -5.74
CA VAL A 53 18.43 -5.04 -7.16
C VAL A 53 19.60 -4.57 -8.03
N LYS A 54 20.09 -3.35 -7.79
CA LYS A 54 21.23 -2.79 -8.53
C LYS A 54 22.50 -3.64 -8.35
N GLU A 55 22.81 -4.04 -7.13
CA GLU A 55 23.98 -4.88 -6.84
C GLU A 55 23.86 -6.27 -7.47
N LYS A 56 22.73 -6.96 -7.27
CA LYS A 56 22.52 -8.32 -7.80
C LYS A 56 22.46 -8.37 -9.32
N SER A 57 21.99 -7.31 -9.97
CA SER A 57 21.98 -7.21 -11.44
C SER A 57 23.29 -6.73 -12.04
N GLY A 58 24.32 -6.45 -11.23
CA GLY A 58 25.55 -5.82 -11.71
C GLY A 58 25.31 -4.46 -12.37
N GLY A 59 24.32 -3.72 -11.90
CA GLY A 59 23.92 -2.41 -12.43
C GLY A 59 23.07 -2.44 -13.70
N LYS A 60 22.69 -3.62 -14.19
CA LYS A 60 21.87 -3.77 -15.41
C LYS A 60 20.40 -3.41 -15.18
N LEU A 61 19.93 -3.43 -13.93
CA LEU A 61 18.57 -3.08 -13.55
C LEU A 61 18.59 -2.13 -12.36
N GLU A 62 17.74 -1.12 -12.41
CA GLU A 62 17.52 -0.16 -11.33
C GLU A 62 16.02 -0.07 -11.01
N LEU A 63 15.70 -0.03 -9.71
CA LEU A 63 14.39 0.40 -9.24
C LEU A 63 14.46 1.90 -8.98
N GLN A 64 13.52 2.67 -9.52
CA GLN A 64 13.40 4.11 -9.29
C GLN A 64 12.08 4.37 -8.56
N PHE A 65 12.16 4.60 -7.24
CA PHE A 65 10.98 4.96 -6.45
C PHE A 65 10.71 6.46 -6.47
N PHE A 66 9.44 6.80 -6.70
CA PHE A 66 8.90 8.15 -6.56
C PHE A 66 8.11 8.22 -5.26
N TYR A 67 8.72 8.82 -4.24
CA TYR A 67 8.21 8.91 -2.87
C TYR A 67 7.23 10.08 -2.69
N ASN A 68 6.59 10.16 -1.50
CA ASN A 68 5.74 11.27 -1.06
C ASN A 68 4.59 11.63 -2.02
N GLY A 69 4.06 10.67 -2.76
CA GLY A 69 2.98 10.94 -3.71
C GLY A 69 3.37 11.79 -4.92
N GLN A 70 4.65 11.86 -5.29
CA GLN A 70 5.12 12.61 -6.46
C GLN A 70 4.41 12.18 -7.76
N GLN A 71 3.90 10.97 -7.81
CA GLN A 71 3.15 10.46 -8.94
C GLN A 71 1.63 10.62 -8.81
N GLY A 72 1.17 11.36 -7.80
CA GLY A 72 -0.22 11.53 -7.43
C GLY A 72 -0.65 10.54 -6.35
N ASP A 73 -1.96 10.47 -6.09
CA ASP A 73 -2.54 9.46 -5.19
C ASP A 73 -2.61 8.08 -5.87
N GLU A 74 -2.95 7.03 -5.13
CA GLU A 74 -2.89 5.64 -5.60
C GLU A 74 -3.75 5.40 -6.85
N GLY A 75 -4.93 6.02 -6.95
CA GLY A 75 -5.74 5.97 -8.16
C GLY A 75 -5.03 6.54 -9.40
N ALA A 76 -4.30 7.64 -9.23
CA ALA A 76 -3.50 8.24 -10.30
C ALA A 76 -2.30 7.37 -10.67
N MET A 77 -1.63 6.75 -9.66
CA MET A 77 -0.52 5.82 -9.91
C MET A 77 -0.98 4.61 -10.75
N ILE A 78 -2.13 4.00 -10.39
CA ILE A 78 -2.70 2.89 -11.18
C ILE A 78 -3.05 3.33 -12.60
N GLY A 79 -3.62 4.53 -12.77
CA GLY A 79 -3.87 5.10 -14.09
C GLY A 79 -2.59 5.24 -14.92
N LYS A 80 -1.51 5.75 -14.32
CA LYS A 80 -0.19 5.87 -14.95
C LYS A 80 0.43 4.51 -15.31
N MET A 81 0.23 3.49 -14.48
CA MET A 81 0.67 2.12 -14.79
C MET A 81 -0.07 1.56 -16.01
N LYS A 82 -1.40 1.75 -16.09
CA LYS A 82 -2.21 1.36 -17.26
C LYS A 82 -1.77 2.08 -18.53
N ALA A 83 -1.34 3.33 -18.40
CA ALA A 83 -0.82 4.15 -19.52
C ALA A 83 0.67 3.88 -19.85
N GLY A 84 1.36 3.02 -19.11
CA GLY A 84 2.79 2.71 -19.28
C GLY A 84 3.74 3.85 -18.86
N GLN A 85 3.27 4.80 -18.07
CA GLN A 85 4.09 5.91 -17.53
C GLN A 85 4.79 5.51 -16.21
N LEU A 86 4.24 4.56 -15.47
CA LEU A 86 4.84 3.88 -14.34
C LEU A 86 4.86 2.38 -14.59
N ASP A 87 5.89 1.71 -14.08
CA ASP A 87 6.04 0.26 -14.18
C ASP A 87 5.44 -0.45 -12.97
N GLY A 88 5.38 0.22 -11.82
CA GLY A 88 4.86 -0.33 -10.58
C GLY A 88 4.40 0.73 -9.59
N ALA A 89 3.78 0.27 -8.52
CA ALA A 89 3.42 1.11 -7.37
C ALA A 89 3.43 0.28 -6.07
N ALA A 90 3.87 0.91 -4.98
CA ALA A 90 3.63 0.41 -3.63
C ALA A 90 2.35 1.08 -3.11
N VAL A 91 1.29 0.30 -2.99
CA VAL A 91 -0.07 0.78 -2.73
C VAL A 91 -0.70 0.09 -1.51
N THR A 92 -1.69 0.74 -0.94
CA THR A 92 -2.56 0.20 0.10
C THR A 92 -3.76 -0.54 -0.52
N GLY A 93 -4.71 -0.96 0.32
CA GLY A 93 -5.99 -1.51 -0.14
C GLY A 93 -6.73 -0.59 -1.11
N VAL A 94 -6.57 0.74 -1.02
CA VAL A 94 -7.23 1.68 -1.94
C VAL A 94 -6.71 1.49 -3.36
N GLY A 95 -5.40 1.48 -3.56
CA GLY A 95 -4.80 1.20 -4.88
C GLY A 95 -5.10 -0.22 -5.38
N LEU A 96 -5.04 -1.22 -4.49
CA LEU A 96 -5.41 -2.60 -4.81
C LEU A 96 -6.85 -2.72 -5.29
N SER A 97 -7.78 -1.94 -4.73
CA SER A 97 -9.19 -1.92 -5.16
C SER A 97 -9.39 -1.50 -6.62
N LYS A 98 -8.46 -0.68 -7.16
CA LYS A 98 -8.48 -0.21 -8.57
C LYS A 98 -7.96 -1.26 -9.54
N VAL A 99 -7.34 -2.30 -9.03
CA VAL A 99 -6.80 -3.43 -9.80
C VAL A 99 -7.71 -4.66 -9.63
N HIS A 100 -7.91 -5.10 -8.39
CA HIS A 100 -8.76 -6.25 -8.06
C HIS A 100 -9.51 -5.99 -6.74
N LYS A 101 -10.72 -5.43 -6.85
CA LYS A 101 -11.53 -4.99 -5.70
C LYS A 101 -11.72 -6.06 -4.61
N PRO A 102 -11.92 -7.36 -4.89
CA PRO A 102 -12.13 -8.38 -3.87
C PRO A 102 -11.04 -8.48 -2.80
N ILE A 103 -9.79 -8.12 -3.11
CA ILE A 103 -8.67 -8.10 -2.15
C ILE A 103 -9.01 -7.27 -0.91
N VAL A 104 -9.72 -6.16 -1.10
CA VAL A 104 -9.98 -5.19 -0.02
C VAL A 104 -11.00 -5.71 0.99
N ALA A 105 -11.70 -6.81 0.68
CA ALA A 105 -12.55 -7.50 1.64
C ALA A 105 -11.78 -7.96 2.89
N LEU A 106 -10.45 -8.17 2.79
CA LEU A 106 -9.56 -8.41 3.96
C LEU A 106 -9.55 -7.24 4.96
N GLN A 107 -9.93 -6.03 4.54
CA GLN A 107 -9.96 -4.82 5.38
C GLN A 107 -11.36 -4.48 5.92
N MET A 108 -12.36 -5.34 5.72
CA MET A 108 -13.71 -5.09 6.21
C MET A 108 -13.69 -4.78 7.72
N PRO A 109 -14.41 -3.72 8.17
CA PRO A 109 -14.31 -3.24 9.53
C PRO A 109 -14.71 -4.30 10.56
N GLY A 110 -13.92 -4.37 11.64
CA GLY A 110 -14.11 -5.32 12.73
C GLY A 110 -13.92 -6.79 12.36
N LEU A 111 -13.46 -7.09 11.15
CA LEU A 111 -13.22 -8.47 10.72
C LEU A 111 -11.91 -9.03 11.29
N PHE A 112 -10.81 -8.40 10.94
CA PHE A 112 -9.49 -8.73 11.47
C PHE A 112 -8.95 -7.55 12.29
N THR A 113 -8.82 -7.74 13.60
CA THR A 113 -8.29 -6.73 14.54
C THR A 113 -6.89 -7.07 15.03
N GLY A 114 -6.27 -8.06 14.41
CA GLY A 114 -4.91 -8.55 14.68
C GLY A 114 -4.38 -9.35 13.51
N TRP A 115 -3.09 -9.66 13.56
CA TRP A 115 -2.35 -10.17 12.40
C TRP A 115 -2.58 -11.66 12.11
N ALA A 116 -2.69 -12.50 13.14
CA ALA A 116 -2.71 -13.96 12.95
C ALA A 116 -3.87 -14.43 12.06
N LYS A 117 -5.09 -13.94 12.31
CA LYS A 117 -6.26 -14.30 11.49
C LYS A 117 -6.22 -13.66 10.11
N LEU A 118 -5.72 -12.43 10.00
CA LEU A 118 -5.49 -11.78 8.70
C LEU A 118 -4.51 -12.60 7.86
N ASP A 119 -3.38 -13.02 8.44
CA ASP A 119 -2.36 -13.79 7.74
C ASP A 119 -2.92 -15.12 7.25
N ALA A 120 -3.62 -15.86 8.11
CA ALA A 120 -4.26 -17.12 7.73
C ALA A 120 -5.28 -16.93 6.58
N ALA A 121 -6.10 -15.88 6.64
CA ALA A 121 -7.07 -15.58 5.59
C ALA A 121 -6.38 -15.16 4.29
N ARG A 122 -5.37 -14.29 4.36
CA ARG A 122 -4.59 -13.87 3.19
C ARG A 122 -3.87 -15.03 2.53
N ASP A 123 -3.24 -15.90 3.30
CA ASP A 123 -2.53 -17.08 2.78
C ASP A 123 -3.48 -18.06 2.11
N ALA A 124 -4.65 -18.30 2.70
CA ALA A 124 -5.69 -19.17 2.13
C ALA A 124 -6.29 -18.63 0.81
N LEU A 125 -6.33 -17.30 0.64
CA LEU A 125 -6.93 -16.64 -0.53
C LEU A 125 -5.88 -16.08 -1.51
N LYS A 126 -4.60 -16.21 -1.19
CA LYS A 126 -3.49 -15.62 -1.94
C LYS A 126 -3.56 -15.94 -3.43
N GLY A 127 -3.73 -17.20 -3.78
CA GLY A 127 -3.78 -17.63 -5.19
C GLY A 127 -4.95 -17.02 -5.95
N GLU A 128 -6.13 -16.91 -5.31
CA GLU A 128 -7.32 -16.30 -5.89
C GLU A 128 -7.10 -14.79 -6.13
N PHE A 129 -6.52 -14.09 -5.15
CA PHE A 129 -6.25 -12.67 -5.25
C PHE A 129 -5.15 -12.33 -6.25
N GLU A 130 -4.04 -13.07 -6.24
CA GLU A 130 -2.93 -12.87 -7.17
C GLU A 130 -3.37 -13.13 -8.61
N LYS A 131 -4.19 -14.17 -8.83
CA LYS A 131 -4.79 -14.41 -10.13
C LYS A 131 -5.67 -13.24 -10.59
N GLY A 132 -6.53 -12.70 -9.74
CA GLY A 132 -7.36 -11.55 -10.08
C GLY A 132 -6.54 -10.29 -10.42
N VAL A 133 -5.40 -10.12 -9.79
CA VAL A 133 -4.44 -9.04 -10.12
C VAL A 133 -3.77 -9.32 -11.47
N GLU A 134 -3.40 -10.57 -11.76
CA GLU A 134 -2.81 -10.96 -13.03
C GLU A 134 -3.79 -10.82 -14.20
N ASP A 135 -5.04 -11.21 -14.02
CA ASP A 135 -6.11 -11.04 -15.01
C ASP A 135 -6.35 -9.54 -15.33
N ALA A 136 -6.04 -8.64 -14.39
CA ALA A 136 -6.07 -7.19 -14.61
C ALA A 136 -4.79 -6.60 -15.26
N GLY A 137 -3.81 -7.46 -15.60
CA GLY A 137 -2.55 -7.06 -16.25
C GLY A 137 -1.44 -6.62 -15.30
N PHE A 138 -1.50 -6.98 -14.02
CA PHE A 138 -0.51 -6.65 -13.02
C PHE A 138 -0.01 -7.90 -12.29
N ARG A 139 1.10 -7.79 -11.55
CA ARG A 139 1.61 -8.83 -10.67
C ARG A 139 1.93 -8.25 -9.30
N ILE A 140 1.66 -9.01 -8.25
CA ILE A 140 2.09 -8.70 -6.89
C ILE A 140 3.54 -9.20 -6.74
N LEU A 141 4.47 -8.28 -6.55
CA LEU A 141 5.86 -8.63 -6.21
C LEU A 141 6.01 -9.02 -4.75
N GLY A 142 5.17 -8.43 -3.90
CA GLY A 142 5.12 -8.77 -2.50
C GLY A 142 3.95 -8.11 -1.78
N TRP A 143 3.35 -8.86 -0.86
CA TRP A 143 2.36 -8.35 0.06
C TRP A 143 3.02 -7.55 1.17
N GLY A 144 2.31 -6.57 1.71
CA GLY A 144 2.75 -5.77 2.83
C GLY A 144 1.59 -5.35 3.70
N ASP A 145 1.90 -4.72 4.81
CA ASP A 145 0.94 -4.15 5.73
C ASP A 145 1.20 -2.66 5.92
N VAL A 146 0.16 -1.93 6.32
CA VAL A 146 0.25 -0.51 6.64
C VAL A 146 0.09 -0.28 8.14
N GLY A 147 -0.68 -1.14 8.82
CA GLY A 147 -0.87 -1.09 10.26
C GLY A 147 -2.30 -1.43 10.70
N LEU A 148 -2.60 -1.12 11.95
CA LEU A 148 -3.91 -1.34 12.55
C LEU A 148 -4.70 -0.03 12.59
N TYR A 149 -5.89 -0.01 12.00
CA TYR A 149 -6.75 1.17 11.98
C TYR A 149 -7.20 1.58 13.39
N ARG A 150 -6.98 2.85 13.71
CA ARG A 150 -7.45 3.51 14.94
C ARG A 150 -8.08 4.83 14.60
N THR A 151 -9.19 5.15 15.28
CA THR A 151 -9.82 6.47 15.15
C THR A 151 -9.04 7.47 15.99
N MET A 152 -8.70 8.59 15.37
CA MET A 152 -8.07 9.75 15.98
C MET A 152 -8.91 10.99 15.73
N SER A 153 -8.99 11.90 16.71
CA SER A 153 -9.81 13.12 16.61
C SER A 153 -9.13 14.31 17.28
N LYS A 154 -9.66 15.52 17.01
CA LYS A 154 -9.16 16.78 17.54
C LYS A 154 -10.21 17.46 18.43
N GLY A 155 -9.91 17.59 19.71
CA GLY A 155 -10.70 18.32 20.70
C GLY A 155 -11.91 17.55 21.29
N PHE A 156 -12.07 16.27 20.94
CA PHE A 156 -13.15 15.42 21.48
C PHE A 156 -12.81 13.93 21.30
N ALA A 157 -13.41 13.09 22.17
CA ALA A 157 -13.32 11.64 22.05
C ALA A 157 -14.41 11.11 21.10
N ILE A 158 -14.07 10.05 20.34
CA ILE A 158 -15.04 9.24 19.60
C ILE A 158 -15.12 7.89 20.32
N LYS A 159 -16.22 7.66 21.03
CA LYS A 159 -16.48 6.43 21.79
C LYS A 159 -17.52 5.55 21.11
N SER A 160 -18.53 6.14 20.54
CA SER A 160 -19.61 5.45 19.85
C SER A 160 -19.73 5.91 18.39
N PRO A 161 -20.41 5.14 17.52
CA PRO A 161 -20.66 5.57 16.13
C PRO A 161 -21.38 6.92 16.05
N GLU A 162 -22.28 7.20 16.99
CA GLU A 162 -23.06 8.42 17.07
C GLU A 162 -22.21 9.68 17.27
N ASP A 163 -21.04 9.55 17.91
CA ASP A 163 -20.13 10.67 18.15
C ASP A 163 -19.53 11.25 16.84
N LEU A 164 -19.64 10.52 15.75
CA LEU A 164 -19.24 10.98 14.42
C LEU A 164 -20.24 11.95 13.80
N LYS A 165 -21.51 12.00 14.29
CA LYS A 165 -22.51 12.92 13.77
C LYS A 165 -22.12 14.36 14.05
N GLY A 166 -22.22 15.20 13.04
CA GLY A 166 -21.81 16.61 13.11
C GLY A 166 -20.30 16.84 13.16
N LYS A 167 -19.48 15.77 13.08
CA LYS A 167 -18.03 15.88 12.91
C LYS A 167 -17.66 15.88 11.42
N LYS A 168 -16.38 16.16 11.16
CA LYS A 168 -15.83 16.27 9.81
C LYS A 168 -14.77 15.14 9.60
N PRO A 169 -15.20 13.87 9.49
CA PRO A 169 -14.27 12.79 9.30
C PRO A 169 -13.67 12.82 7.90
N TYR A 170 -12.39 12.58 7.83
CA TYR A 170 -11.69 12.26 6.59
C TYR A 170 -12.23 10.96 5.99
N MET A 171 -12.44 10.95 4.70
CA MET A 171 -12.70 9.77 3.89
C MET A 171 -11.75 9.79 2.71
N TRP A 172 -10.99 8.71 2.50
CA TRP A 172 -10.17 8.63 1.30
C TRP A 172 -11.08 8.56 0.07
N ARG A 173 -10.86 9.44 -0.89
CA ARG A 173 -11.75 9.65 -2.05
C ARG A 173 -12.09 8.38 -2.81
N ASP A 174 -11.11 7.49 -2.95
CA ASP A 174 -11.21 6.25 -3.71
C ASP A 174 -11.48 4.99 -2.85
N ASP A 175 -11.70 5.17 -1.54
CA ASP A 175 -12.03 4.07 -0.63
C ASP A 175 -13.42 3.49 -0.94
N VAL A 176 -13.50 2.17 -1.00
CA VAL A 176 -14.76 1.45 -1.30
C VAL A 176 -15.47 0.96 -0.03
N ILE A 177 -14.83 1.05 1.13
CA ILE A 177 -15.36 0.56 2.43
C ILE A 177 -15.93 1.70 3.26
N THR A 178 -15.18 2.78 3.46
CA THR A 178 -15.53 3.88 4.35
C THR A 178 -16.88 4.57 4.01
N PRO A 179 -17.28 4.72 2.73
CA PRO A 179 -18.62 5.21 2.40
C PRO A 179 -19.73 4.37 3.03
N ALA A 180 -19.60 3.03 3.01
CA ALA A 180 -20.57 2.12 3.62
C ALA A 180 -20.63 2.27 5.14
N VAL A 181 -19.50 2.56 5.80
CA VAL A 181 -19.45 2.83 7.25
C VAL A 181 -20.29 4.07 7.58
N PHE A 182 -20.03 5.20 6.93
CA PHE A 182 -20.73 6.44 7.21
C PHE A 182 -22.21 6.41 6.83
N GLN A 183 -22.55 5.71 5.74
CA GLN A 183 -23.96 5.49 5.37
C GLN A 183 -24.69 4.62 6.39
N THR A 184 -24.04 3.63 6.99
CA THR A 184 -24.63 2.74 8.01
C THR A 184 -24.84 3.49 9.31
N ILE A 185 -23.91 4.35 9.72
CA ILE A 185 -24.04 5.20 10.92
C ILE A 185 -25.16 6.23 10.71
N GLY A 186 -25.26 6.81 9.52
CA GLY A 186 -26.22 7.88 9.19
C GLY A 186 -25.92 9.21 9.87
N GLY A 187 -26.27 10.32 9.22
CA GLY A 187 -26.06 11.66 9.75
C GLY A 187 -24.59 12.11 9.87
N VAL A 188 -23.67 11.39 9.19
CA VAL A 188 -22.25 11.74 9.10
C VAL A 188 -21.98 12.34 7.72
N THR A 189 -21.29 13.47 7.67
CA THR A 189 -20.87 14.13 6.42
C THR A 189 -19.36 14.06 6.30
N PRO A 190 -18.80 13.01 5.64
CA PRO A 190 -17.36 12.88 5.47
C PRO A 190 -16.82 13.87 4.44
N VAL A 191 -15.55 14.21 4.58
CA VAL A 191 -14.80 15.04 3.62
C VAL A 191 -13.93 14.14 2.76
N PRO A 192 -14.24 13.97 1.46
CA PRO A 192 -13.47 13.13 0.56
C PRO A 192 -12.19 13.84 0.11
N LEU A 193 -11.05 13.31 0.49
CA LEU A 193 -9.71 13.84 0.19
C LEU A 193 -8.78 12.74 -0.29
N ASN A 194 -7.76 13.12 -1.05
CA ASN A 194 -6.58 12.28 -1.30
C ASN A 194 -5.56 12.42 -0.16
N VAL A 195 -4.67 11.47 0.02
CA VAL A 195 -3.70 11.47 1.13
C VAL A 195 -2.87 12.75 1.24
N PRO A 196 -2.34 13.35 0.16
CA PRO A 196 -1.60 14.62 0.25
C PRO A 196 -2.43 15.81 0.74
N GLU A 197 -3.77 15.75 0.63
CA GLU A 197 -4.68 16.83 1.03
C GLU A 197 -5.03 16.78 2.54
N VAL A 198 -4.75 15.65 3.23
CA VAL A 198 -5.21 15.44 4.61
C VAL A 198 -4.55 16.40 5.59
N LEU A 199 -3.22 16.53 5.57
CA LEU A 199 -2.49 17.41 6.50
C LEU A 199 -2.90 18.89 6.35
N PRO A 200 -3.00 19.47 5.14
CA PRO A 200 -3.54 20.83 4.97
C PRO A 200 -4.95 21.00 5.54
N ASN A 201 -5.84 20.01 5.35
CA ASN A 201 -7.21 20.07 5.85
C ASN A 201 -7.32 19.86 7.37
N LEU A 202 -6.42 19.11 8.00
CA LEU A 202 -6.26 19.06 9.46
C LEU A 202 -5.77 20.40 10.02
N ASN A 203 -4.84 21.08 9.35
CA ASN A 203 -4.32 22.39 9.76
C ASN A 203 -5.43 23.45 9.80
N THR A 204 -6.31 23.48 8.82
CA THR A 204 -7.41 24.44 8.72
C THR A 204 -8.64 24.05 9.55
N GLY A 205 -8.70 22.81 10.07
CA GLY A 205 -9.89 22.27 10.74
C GLY A 205 -11.04 21.93 9.78
N ALA A 206 -10.77 21.83 8.48
CA ALA A 206 -11.73 21.35 7.49
C ALA A 206 -12.08 19.86 7.74
N ILE A 207 -11.15 19.09 8.31
CA ILE A 207 -11.37 17.78 8.90
C ILE A 207 -10.88 17.75 10.35
N ASN A 208 -11.49 16.91 11.18
CA ASN A 208 -11.17 16.79 12.60
C ASN A 208 -11.24 15.35 13.15
N VAL A 209 -11.48 14.37 12.29
CA VAL A 209 -11.42 12.93 12.59
C VAL A 209 -10.69 12.22 11.47
N VAL A 210 -9.78 11.33 11.83
CA VAL A 210 -9.03 10.47 10.91
C VAL A 210 -9.08 9.04 11.43
N ASN A 211 -9.30 8.07 10.55
CA ASN A 211 -9.14 6.65 10.85
C ASN A 211 -7.94 6.13 10.06
N ALA A 212 -6.85 5.82 10.76
CA ALA A 212 -5.58 5.44 10.15
C ALA A 212 -4.73 4.58 11.10
N PRO A 213 -3.76 3.81 10.58
CA PRO A 213 -2.69 3.24 11.41
C PRO A 213 -1.87 4.34 12.11
N ALA A 214 -1.43 4.02 13.31
CA ALA A 214 -0.65 4.96 14.13
C ALA A 214 0.63 5.41 13.43
N LEU A 215 1.36 4.46 12.82
CA LEU A 215 2.56 4.76 12.05
C LEU A 215 2.27 5.68 10.86
N ALA A 216 1.21 5.41 10.10
CA ALA A 216 0.84 6.25 8.96
C ALA A 216 0.52 7.68 9.41
N ALA A 217 -0.28 7.84 10.48
CA ALA A 217 -0.62 9.15 11.03
C ALA A 217 0.63 9.91 11.53
N GLU A 218 1.62 9.21 12.06
CA GLU A 218 2.88 9.81 12.51
C GLU A 218 3.76 10.22 11.33
N GLN A 219 4.00 9.33 10.36
CA GLN A 219 4.87 9.56 9.21
C GLN A 219 4.32 10.60 8.23
N LEU A 220 3.00 10.72 8.12
CA LEU A 220 2.30 11.73 7.32
C LEU A 220 2.01 13.02 8.12
N GLN A 221 2.52 13.11 9.36
CA GLN A 221 2.40 14.26 10.27
C GLN A 221 0.96 14.57 10.72
N TRP A 222 -0.01 13.70 10.45
CA TRP A 222 -1.41 13.89 10.85
C TRP A 222 -1.58 13.88 12.36
N ALA A 223 -0.84 12.99 13.04
CA ALA A 223 -0.86 12.85 14.50
C ALA A 223 -0.49 14.15 15.25
N SER A 224 0.28 15.05 14.62
CA SER A 224 0.64 16.35 15.21
C SER A 224 -0.53 17.33 15.33
N LYS A 225 -1.66 17.03 14.67
CA LYS A 225 -2.88 17.87 14.60
C LYS A 225 -4.06 17.27 15.35
N LEU A 226 -3.87 16.12 15.96
CA LEU A 226 -4.88 15.34 16.66
C LEU A 226 -4.47 15.17 18.12
N ASP A 227 -5.43 15.02 19.03
CA ASP A 227 -5.19 14.96 20.48
C ASP A 227 -5.93 13.82 21.19
N HIS A 228 -6.70 13.01 20.46
CA HIS A 228 -7.36 11.81 20.94
C HIS A 228 -7.06 10.64 20.02
N ILE A 229 -6.83 9.44 20.59
CA ILE A 229 -6.62 8.20 19.87
C ILE A 229 -7.36 7.05 20.51
N SER A 230 -8.09 6.25 19.73
CA SER A 230 -8.76 5.05 20.23
C SER A 230 -7.76 3.96 20.61
N ALA A 231 -7.95 3.35 21.79
CA ALA A 231 -7.26 2.12 22.16
C ALA A 231 -7.72 0.92 21.34
N SER A 232 -8.97 0.94 20.88
CA SER A 232 -9.56 -0.13 20.09
C SER A 232 -9.07 -0.10 18.63
N VAL A 233 -8.98 -1.29 18.03
CA VAL A 233 -8.63 -1.50 16.63
C VAL A 233 -9.90 -1.70 15.81
N GLY A 234 -10.09 -0.89 14.77
CA GLY A 234 -11.22 -0.99 13.86
C GLY A 234 -11.04 -1.99 12.72
N GLY A 235 -9.83 -2.43 12.47
CA GLY A 235 -9.47 -3.36 11.39
C GLY A 235 -7.99 -3.28 11.04
N THR A 236 -7.60 -3.96 9.97
CA THR A 236 -6.24 -4.00 9.45
C THR A 236 -6.13 -3.22 8.15
N ALA A 237 -5.01 -2.55 7.94
CA ALA A 237 -4.67 -1.89 6.68
C ALA A 237 -3.58 -2.72 5.98
N ILE A 238 -3.91 -3.24 4.80
CA ILE A 238 -3.02 -4.03 3.95
C ILE A 238 -2.44 -3.19 2.82
N GLY A 239 -1.38 -3.69 2.20
CA GLY A 239 -0.79 -3.13 1.01
C GLY A 239 -0.04 -4.18 0.21
N ALA A 240 0.46 -3.78 -0.94
CA ALA A 240 1.34 -4.59 -1.77
C ALA A 240 2.21 -3.71 -2.66
N VAL A 241 3.32 -4.28 -3.14
CA VAL A 241 4.02 -3.74 -4.31
C VAL A 241 3.51 -4.49 -5.53
N ILE A 242 2.92 -3.76 -6.45
CA ILE A 242 2.43 -4.29 -7.72
C ILE A 242 3.22 -3.72 -8.89
N VAL A 243 3.33 -4.50 -9.96
CA VAL A 243 4.01 -4.12 -11.21
C VAL A 243 3.18 -4.50 -12.42
N SER A 244 3.39 -3.82 -13.54
CA SER A 244 2.83 -4.19 -14.83
C SER A 244 3.33 -5.56 -15.27
N ALA A 245 2.42 -6.51 -15.54
CA ALA A 245 2.77 -7.83 -16.06
C ALA A 245 3.54 -7.71 -17.39
N LYS A 246 3.06 -6.86 -18.30
CA LYS A 246 3.70 -6.57 -19.58
C LYS A 246 5.15 -6.10 -19.40
N ARG A 247 5.39 -5.20 -18.44
CA ARG A 247 6.74 -4.67 -18.20
C ARG A 247 7.66 -5.72 -17.61
N MET A 248 7.15 -6.55 -16.68
CA MET A 248 7.91 -7.67 -16.12
C MET A 248 8.26 -8.71 -17.21
N ASP A 249 7.35 -9.02 -18.11
CA ASP A 249 7.60 -10.00 -19.18
C ASP A 249 8.60 -9.49 -20.23
N ALA A 250 8.70 -8.18 -20.40
CA ALA A 250 9.69 -7.56 -21.28
C ALA A 250 11.11 -7.57 -20.71
N LEU A 251 11.28 -7.78 -19.38
CA LEU A 251 12.61 -7.92 -18.78
C LEU A 251 13.29 -9.22 -19.20
N PRO A 252 14.62 -9.22 -19.42
CA PRO A 252 15.40 -10.44 -19.49
C PRO A 252 15.12 -11.36 -18.30
N GLY A 253 15.11 -12.67 -18.54
CA GLY A 253 14.71 -13.66 -17.53
C GLY A 253 15.51 -13.59 -16.23
N ASP A 254 16.81 -13.35 -16.32
CA ASP A 254 17.71 -13.15 -15.19
C ASP A 254 17.34 -11.90 -14.36
N LEU A 255 17.07 -10.79 -15.01
CA LEU A 255 16.67 -9.55 -14.35
C LEU A 255 15.27 -9.66 -13.71
N ARG A 256 14.34 -10.32 -14.41
CA ARG A 256 13.01 -10.61 -13.87
C ARG A 256 13.08 -11.48 -12.61
N ALA A 257 13.92 -12.51 -12.61
CA ALA A 257 14.14 -13.34 -11.42
C ALA A 257 14.70 -12.52 -10.25
N ILE A 258 15.69 -11.66 -10.50
CA ILE A 258 16.26 -10.78 -9.47
C ILE A 258 15.17 -9.90 -8.82
N VAL A 259 14.31 -9.24 -9.61
CA VAL A 259 13.21 -8.42 -9.07
C VAL A 259 12.25 -9.25 -8.23
N THR A 260 11.84 -10.41 -8.75
CA THR A 260 10.87 -11.28 -8.09
C THR A 260 11.41 -11.79 -6.76
N ASP A 261 12.64 -12.30 -6.73
CA ASP A 261 13.21 -12.91 -5.53
C ASP A 261 13.56 -11.84 -4.47
N THR A 262 14.17 -10.74 -4.90
CA THR A 262 14.47 -9.63 -3.98
C THR A 262 13.19 -8.95 -3.47
N GLY A 263 12.15 -8.88 -4.30
CA GLY A 263 10.84 -8.34 -3.94
C GLY A 263 10.17 -9.15 -2.83
N LYS A 264 10.21 -10.49 -2.90
CA LYS A 264 9.71 -11.37 -1.82
C LYS A 264 10.44 -11.12 -0.50
N VAL A 265 11.78 -10.99 -0.55
CA VAL A 265 12.59 -10.71 0.65
C VAL A 265 12.25 -9.33 1.22
N ALA A 266 12.16 -8.30 0.36
CA ALA A 266 11.81 -6.95 0.77
C ALA A 266 10.41 -6.90 1.39
N ALA A 267 9.42 -7.60 0.82
CA ALA A 267 8.05 -7.66 1.33
C ALA A 267 7.98 -8.33 2.71
N SER A 268 8.70 -9.44 2.91
CA SER A 268 8.76 -10.10 4.21
C SER A 268 9.38 -9.20 5.29
N ALA A 269 10.52 -8.56 4.96
CA ALA A 269 11.16 -7.60 5.87
C ALA A 269 10.27 -6.39 6.16
N LEU A 270 9.55 -5.90 5.13
CA LEU A 270 8.61 -4.78 5.26
C LEU A 270 7.48 -5.13 6.21
N THR A 271 6.80 -6.26 5.99
CA THR A 271 5.67 -6.70 6.82
C THR A 271 6.05 -6.76 8.31
N LYS A 272 7.16 -7.44 8.63
CA LYS A 272 7.64 -7.51 10.02
C LYS A 272 7.91 -6.13 10.58
N ARG A 273 8.70 -5.32 9.87
CA ARG A 273 9.10 -4.00 10.33
C ARG A 273 7.92 -3.07 10.56
N ILE A 274 6.96 -3.05 9.62
CA ILE A 274 5.80 -2.16 9.72
C ILE A 274 4.90 -2.53 10.90
N ARG A 275 4.69 -3.80 11.16
CA ARG A 275 3.91 -4.23 12.34
C ARG A 275 4.55 -3.80 13.65
N ASP A 276 5.88 -3.99 13.78
CA ASP A 276 6.63 -3.57 14.96
C ASP A 276 6.61 -2.03 15.12
N GLU A 277 6.82 -1.29 14.02
CA GLU A 277 6.83 0.18 14.03
C GLU A 277 5.43 0.78 14.26
N ASP A 278 4.34 0.17 13.77
CA ASP A 278 2.98 0.64 14.03
C ASP A 278 2.62 0.46 15.51
N ALA A 279 3.01 -0.66 16.12
CA ALA A 279 2.85 -0.88 17.55
C ALA A 279 3.67 0.13 18.38
N ALA A 280 4.92 0.41 17.97
CA ALA A 280 5.77 1.41 18.62
C ALA A 280 5.21 2.84 18.43
N ALA A 281 4.72 3.18 17.24
CA ALA A 281 4.07 4.47 16.98
C ALA A 281 2.82 4.66 17.86
N PHE A 282 1.98 3.63 17.99
CA PHE A 282 0.85 3.70 18.92
C PHE A 282 1.32 3.92 20.36
N GLY A 283 2.42 3.27 20.79
CA GLY A 283 3.04 3.51 22.09
C GLY A 283 3.45 4.99 22.28
N ARG A 284 4.10 5.59 21.28
CA ARG A 284 4.49 7.01 21.31
C ARG A 284 3.29 7.94 21.33
N LEU A 285 2.26 7.65 20.53
CA LEU A 285 1.04 8.46 20.47
C LEU A 285 0.24 8.43 21.77
N LYS A 286 0.19 7.30 22.47
CA LYS A 286 -0.42 7.21 23.81
C LYS A 286 0.21 8.17 24.83
N GLY A 287 1.48 8.46 24.70
CA GLY A 287 2.17 9.43 25.56
C GLY A 287 1.89 10.90 25.24
N ARG A 288 1.25 11.19 24.09
CA ARG A 288 1.00 12.55 23.59
C ARG A 288 -0.47 12.89 23.38
N MET A 289 -1.34 11.89 23.32
CA MET A 289 -2.77 12.02 23.06
C MET A 289 -3.59 11.45 24.21
N THR A 290 -4.80 11.93 24.37
CA THR A 290 -5.80 11.31 25.24
C THR A 290 -6.22 9.97 24.64
N VAL A 291 -5.98 8.89 25.40
CA VAL A 291 -6.37 7.55 24.99
C VAL A 291 -7.86 7.35 25.25
N VAL A 292 -8.60 7.03 24.22
CA VAL A 292 -10.03 6.74 24.30
C VAL A 292 -10.22 5.24 24.47
N ASN A 293 -10.60 4.84 25.71
CA ASN A 293 -10.99 3.46 26.03
C ASN A 293 -12.51 3.33 25.86
N LEU A 294 -12.96 2.28 25.19
CA LEU A 294 -14.37 1.98 24.98
C LEU A 294 -14.89 1.03 26.08
N SER A 295 -16.03 1.33 26.65
CA SER A 295 -16.80 0.40 27.47
C SER A 295 -17.31 -0.78 26.63
N ALA A 296 -17.78 -1.84 27.28
CA ALA A 296 -18.36 -3.00 26.60
C ALA A 296 -19.59 -2.62 25.75
N ASP A 297 -20.42 -1.69 26.21
CA ASP A 297 -21.58 -1.18 25.46
C ASP A 297 -21.12 -0.44 24.19
N GLU A 298 -20.14 0.47 24.30
CA GLU A 298 -19.58 1.22 23.18
C GLU A 298 -18.94 0.30 22.14
N GLN A 299 -18.20 -0.74 22.59
CA GLN A 299 -17.66 -1.78 21.71
C GLN A 299 -18.77 -2.56 21.01
N GLY A 300 -19.85 -2.90 21.72
CA GLY A 300 -21.02 -3.56 21.16
C GLY A 300 -21.71 -2.75 20.08
N LYS A 301 -21.83 -1.42 20.25
CA LYS A 301 -22.38 -0.50 19.22
C LYS A 301 -21.53 -0.50 17.95
N TRP A 302 -20.20 -0.41 18.09
CA TRP A 302 -19.29 -0.51 16.95
C TRP A 302 -19.37 -1.87 16.26
N ALA A 303 -19.38 -2.96 17.01
CA ALA A 303 -19.52 -4.31 16.46
C ALA A 303 -20.82 -4.48 15.66
N GLY A 304 -21.92 -3.91 16.15
CA GLY A 304 -23.21 -3.88 15.45
C GLY A 304 -23.13 -3.15 14.12
N VAL A 305 -22.56 -1.94 14.11
CA VAL A 305 -22.34 -1.16 12.88
C VAL A 305 -21.43 -1.92 11.90
N PHE A 306 -20.30 -2.44 12.36
CA PHE A 306 -19.36 -3.17 11.51
C PHE A 306 -20.00 -4.41 10.88
N LYS A 307 -20.82 -5.15 11.61
CA LYS A 307 -21.58 -6.27 11.06
C LYS A 307 -22.53 -5.84 9.94
N GLN A 308 -23.28 -4.75 10.16
CA GLN A 308 -24.19 -4.20 9.14
C GLN A 308 -23.42 -3.71 7.90
N VAL A 309 -22.25 -3.09 8.08
CA VAL A 309 -21.36 -2.66 7.00
C VAL A 309 -20.90 -3.87 6.17
N ARG A 310 -20.45 -4.95 6.81
CA ARG A 310 -20.02 -6.17 6.09
C ARG A 310 -21.16 -6.79 5.30
N THR A 311 -22.36 -6.87 5.88
CA THR A 311 -23.57 -7.33 5.16
C THR A 311 -23.83 -6.45 3.93
N ARG A 312 -23.80 -5.12 4.08
CA ARG A 312 -24.00 -4.18 2.96
C ARG A 312 -22.92 -4.35 1.87
N LEU A 313 -21.65 -4.48 2.25
CA LEU A 313 -20.56 -4.69 1.31
C LEU A 313 -20.70 -6.00 0.53
N GLY A 314 -21.24 -7.04 1.16
CA GLY A 314 -21.56 -8.33 0.51
C GLY A 314 -22.76 -8.28 -0.45
N GLN A 315 -23.55 -7.20 -0.45
CA GLN A 315 -24.71 -7.02 -1.32
C GLN A 315 -24.42 -6.29 -2.64
N GLY A 316 -23.15 -5.96 -2.94
CA GLY A 316 -22.84 -5.29 -4.20
C GLY A 316 -21.38 -4.82 -4.37
N THR A 317 -20.63 -4.66 -3.28
CA THR A 317 -19.24 -4.23 -3.36
C THR A 317 -18.28 -5.41 -3.52
N PHE A 318 -18.48 -6.45 -2.71
CA PHE A 318 -17.72 -7.70 -2.73
C PHE A 318 -18.61 -8.89 -3.04
N PRO A 319 -18.07 -9.99 -3.61
CA PRO A 319 -18.82 -11.24 -3.75
C PRO A 319 -19.31 -11.74 -2.38
N ALA A 320 -20.60 -12.04 -2.25
CA ALA A 320 -21.20 -12.48 -1.00
C ALA A 320 -20.51 -13.75 -0.43
N ALA A 321 -20.17 -14.70 -1.31
CA ALA A 321 -19.44 -15.91 -0.92
C ALA A 321 -18.06 -15.59 -0.32
N LEU A 322 -17.34 -14.59 -0.83
CA LEU A 322 -16.06 -14.15 -0.27
C LEU A 322 -16.26 -13.55 1.12
N VAL A 323 -17.27 -12.69 1.30
CA VAL A 323 -17.57 -12.09 2.60
C VAL A 323 -17.87 -13.17 3.63
N SER A 324 -18.72 -14.16 3.32
CA SER A 324 -19.02 -15.28 4.22
C SER A 324 -17.77 -16.10 4.58
N ARG A 325 -16.94 -16.46 3.58
CA ARG A 325 -15.67 -17.18 3.83
C ARG A 325 -14.74 -16.41 4.76
N LEU A 326 -14.61 -15.11 4.59
CA LEU A 326 -13.77 -14.27 5.43
C LEU A 326 -14.34 -14.12 6.85
N GLU A 327 -15.67 -14.02 7.00
CA GLU A 327 -16.31 -14.00 8.32
C GLU A 327 -16.12 -15.33 9.07
N ASP A 328 -16.14 -16.47 8.38
CA ASP A 328 -15.84 -17.78 8.98
C ASP A 328 -14.36 -17.87 9.42
N MET A 329 -13.43 -17.38 8.61
CA MET A 329 -12.00 -17.34 8.96
C MET A 329 -11.69 -16.38 10.12
N ALA A 330 -12.57 -15.42 10.41
CA ALA A 330 -12.42 -14.46 11.49
C ALA A 330 -12.93 -14.97 12.86
N LYS A 331 -13.70 -16.06 12.89
CA LYS A 331 -14.16 -16.70 14.12
C LYS A 331 -13.03 -17.42 14.86
#